data_a83fe7407fb3574d068f6140ce4078fa
#
_entry.id   a83fe7407fb3574d068f6140ce4078fa
#
_cell.length_a   1.000
_cell.length_b   1.000
_cell.length_c   1.000
_cell.angle_alpha   90.00
_cell.angle_beta   90.00
_cell.angle_gamma   90.00
#
_symmetry.space_group_name_H-M   'P 1'
#
loop_
_entity.id
_entity.type
_entity.pdbx_description
1 polymer ?
#
loop_
_entity_poly.entity_id
_entity_poly.type
_entity_poly.pdbx_seq_one_letter_code
_entity_poly.pdbx_strand_id
1 'polypeptide(L)'
;DYIYLGDNARSPYGTRSFEVVYRFTKQAVETLFNEGCQLVILACNTASAKALRTIQQRDLPQWDPARRVLGVIRPTVELMDKISKSKHVGILGTTGTITSDSYSLEIKKMFPHMTVTGEACPMWVPLVENNEFDSPGADYFVRKHLEHILAADPEIDTLVLGCTHYPLLIEKIKAFLPE
;
A
#
# COMPACT_ATOMS: atom_id res chain seq x y z
N ASP A 1 -4.16 -10.77 -23.22
CA ASP A 1 -2.90 -10.03 -23.25
C ASP A 1 -2.85 -9.08 -22.06
N TYR A 2 -1.64 -8.77 -21.58
CA TYR A 2 -1.40 -7.83 -20.47
C TYR A 2 -0.43 -6.75 -20.92
N ILE A 3 -0.70 -5.51 -20.50
CA ILE A 3 0.22 -4.38 -20.65
C ILE A 3 0.71 -4.00 -19.26
N TYR A 4 2.02 -3.93 -19.07
CA TYR A 4 2.64 -3.45 -17.84
C TYR A 4 3.22 -2.05 -18.06
N LEU A 5 2.87 -1.11 -17.17
CA LEU A 5 3.43 0.23 -17.14
C LEU A 5 4.13 0.46 -15.81
N GLY A 6 5.46 0.56 -15.85
CA GLY A 6 6.29 0.92 -14.70
C GLY A 6 6.73 2.38 -14.77
N ASP A 7 6.31 3.19 -13.80
CA ASP A 7 6.66 4.62 -13.73
C ASP A 7 7.99 4.85 -13.00
N ASN A 8 9.07 4.26 -13.50
CA ASN A 8 10.39 4.30 -12.87
C ASN A 8 10.97 5.71 -12.77
N ALA A 9 10.71 6.56 -13.77
CA ALA A 9 11.24 7.92 -13.81
C ALA A 9 10.70 8.82 -12.68
N ARG A 10 9.52 8.51 -12.13
CA ARG A 10 8.84 9.32 -11.11
C ARG A 10 8.71 8.61 -9.76
N SER A 11 9.16 7.37 -9.67
CA SER A 11 9.28 6.61 -8.42
C SER A 11 10.32 7.27 -7.49
N PRO A 12 10.21 7.11 -6.14
CA PRO A 12 9.11 6.50 -5.42
C PRO A 12 7.91 7.44 -5.19
N TYR A 13 6.72 6.87 -4.97
CA TYR A 13 5.47 7.62 -4.74
C TYR A 13 5.17 7.88 -3.25
N GLY A 14 5.77 7.09 -2.36
CA GLY A 14 5.37 6.98 -0.96
C GLY A 14 5.44 8.27 -0.13
N THR A 15 6.33 9.20 -0.49
CA THR A 15 6.53 10.49 0.20
C THR A 15 5.97 11.68 -0.57
N ARG A 16 5.41 11.47 -1.77
CA ARG A 16 4.88 12.56 -2.59
C ARG A 16 3.52 13.03 -2.09
N SER A 17 3.18 14.29 -2.40
CA SER A 17 1.88 14.86 -2.07
C SER A 17 0.73 14.10 -2.76
N PHE A 18 -0.48 14.26 -2.22
CA PHE A 18 -1.69 13.68 -2.80
C PHE A 18 -1.86 14.10 -4.26
N GLU A 19 -1.74 15.39 -4.56
CA GLU A 19 -1.91 15.96 -5.90
C GLU A 19 -0.91 15.37 -6.91
N VAL A 20 0.36 15.24 -6.50
CA VAL A 20 1.40 14.67 -7.37
C VAL A 20 1.12 13.20 -7.70
N VAL A 21 0.77 12.40 -6.69
CA VAL A 21 0.44 10.98 -6.90
C VAL A 21 -0.81 10.83 -7.78
N TYR A 22 -1.85 11.61 -7.49
CA TYR A 22 -3.06 11.61 -8.31
C TYR A 22 -2.77 11.94 -9.78
N ARG A 23 -2.05 13.04 -10.04
CA ARG A 23 -1.70 13.46 -11.41
C ARG A 23 -0.91 12.39 -12.17
N PHE A 24 0.10 11.80 -11.53
CA PHE A 24 0.92 10.76 -12.16
C PHE A 24 0.11 9.48 -12.43
N THR A 25 -0.69 9.06 -11.46
CA THR A 25 -1.54 7.88 -11.62
C THR A 25 -2.60 8.10 -12.70
N LYS A 26 -3.22 9.27 -12.73
CA LYS A 26 -4.19 9.64 -13.77
C LYS A 26 -3.59 9.52 -15.16
N GLN A 27 -2.40 10.10 -15.40
CA GLN A 27 -1.69 10.01 -16.68
C GLN A 27 -1.39 8.55 -17.06
N ALA A 28 -0.94 7.72 -16.11
CA ALA A 28 -0.67 6.32 -16.35
C ALA A 28 -1.94 5.55 -16.76
N VAL A 29 -3.06 5.80 -16.10
CA VAL A 29 -4.36 5.19 -16.44
C VAL A 29 -4.83 5.63 -17.83
N GLU A 30 -4.75 6.93 -18.14
CA GLU A 30 -5.08 7.45 -19.47
C GLU A 30 -4.23 6.80 -20.57
N THR A 31 -2.92 6.66 -20.35
CA THR A 31 -2.02 5.98 -21.27
C THR A 31 -2.47 4.55 -21.55
N LEU A 32 -2.74 3.76 -20.49
CA LEU A 32 -3.18 2.36 -20.64
C LEU A 32 -4.55 2.26 -21.33
N PHE A 33 -5.44 3.20 -21.06
CA PHE A 33 -6.74 3.24 -21.76
C PHE A 33 -6.59 3.56 -23.24
N ASN A 34 -5.64 4.44 -23.62
CA ASN A 34 -5.34 4.74 -25.01
C ASN A 34 -4.70 3.54 -25.74
N GLU A 35 -3.97 2.69 -25.02
CA GLU A 35 -3.47 1.40 -25.52
C GLU A 35 -4.56 0.29 -25.61
N GLY A 36 -5.82 0.63 -25.32
CA GLY A 36 -6.95 -0.28 -25.48
C GLY A 36 -7.32 -1.09 -24.25
N CYS A 37 -6.67 -0.89 -23.10
CA CYS A 37 -7.03 -1.61 -21.87
C CYS A 37 -8.47 -1.31 -21.46
N GLN A 38 -9.22 -2.32 -21.07
CA GLN A 38 -10.59 -2.19 -20.52
C GLN A 38 -10.58 -2.13 -19.00
N LEU A 39 -9.54 -2.70 -18.39
CA LEU A 39 -9.31 -2.75 -16.95
C LEU A 39 -7.88 -2.33 -16.66
N VAL A 40 -7.70 -1.41 -15.73
CA VAL A 40 -6.39 -1.03 -15.17
C VAL A 40 -6.34 -1.40 -13.69
N ILE A 41 -5.25 -2.04 -13.27
CA ILE A 41 -4.99 -2.38 -11.87
C ILE A 41 -3.83 -1.53 -11.37
N LEU A 42 -4.08 -0.72 -10.32
CA LEU A 42 -3.05 0.02 -9.60
C LEU A 42 -2.37 -0.92 -8.61
N ALA A 43 -1.25 -1.51 -8.99
CA ALA A 43 -0.49 -2.43 -8.14
C ALA A 43 0.24 -1.73 -6.98
N CYS A 44 0.37 -0.41 -7.02
CA CYS A 44 0.99 0.41 -5.97
C CYS A 44 -0.02 0.77 -4.87
N ASN A 45 0.31 0.47 -3.60
CA ASN A 45 -0.53 0.84 -2.45
C ASN A 45 -0.72 2.36 -2.32
N THR A 46 0.34 3.14 -2.48
CA THR A 46 0.26 4.62 -2.41
C THR A 46 -0.63 5.19 -3.51
N ALA A 47 -0.54 4.69 -4.73
CA ALA A 47 -1.41 5.12 -5.83
C ALA A 47 -2.87 4.70 -5.58
N SER A 48 -3.10 3.47 -5.10
CA SER A 48 -4.42 2.99 -4.70
C SER A 48 -5.02 3.84 -3.58
N ALA A 49 -4.21 4.22 -2.59
CA ALA A 49 -4.64 5.01 -1.44
C ALA A 49 -4.97 6.47 -1.81
N LYS A 50 -4.14 7.09 -2.66
CA LYS A 50 -4.20 8.53 -2.92
C LYS A 50 -4.95 8.91 -4.21
N ALA A 51 -5.00 8.03 -5.22
CA ALA A 51 -5.51 8.41 -6.53
C ALA A 51 -6.78 7.67 -6.94
N LEU A 52 -6.92 6.39 -6.57
CA LEU A 52 -7.96 5.51 -7.09
C LEU A 52 -9.38 6.08 -6.96
N ARG A 53 -9.74 6.51 -5.76
CA ARG A 53 -11.11 7.00 -5.48
C ARG A 53 -11.44 8.23 -6.33
N THR A 54 -10.50 9.16 -6.46
CA THR A 54 -10.68 10.37 -7.28
C THR A 54 -10.82 10.00 -8.75
N ILE A 55 -9.97 9.10 -9.26
CA ILE A 55 -10.06 8.61 -10.64
C ILE A 55 -11.42 7.93 -10.89
N GLN A 56 -11.84 7.02 -10.01
CA GLN A 56 -13.12 6.30 -10.17
C GLN A 56 -14.34 7.23 -10.13
N GLN A 57 -14.33 8.27 -9.29
CA GLN A 57 -15.49 9.13 -9.07
C GLN A 57 -15.54 10.34 -10.00
N ARG A 58 -14.40 10.87 -10.44
CA ARG A 58 -14.32 12.09 -11.23
C ARG A 58 -13.90 11.87 -12.67
N ASP A 59 -12.84 11.09 -12.89
CA ASP A 59 -12.23 11.00 -14.21
C ASP A 59 -12.86 9.88 -15.05
N LEU A 60 -13.02 8.70 -14.49
CA LEU A 60 -13.55 7.53 -15.19
C LEU A 60 -14.94 7.75 -15.82
N PRO A 61 -15.90 8.40 -15.15
CA PRO A 61 -17.20 8.71 -15.77
C PRO A 61 -17.11 9.64 -16.97
N GLN A 62 -16.07 10.48 -17.04
CA GLN A 62 -15.84 11.40 -18.16
C GLN A 62 -15.08 10.73 -19.31
N TRP A 63 -14.24 9.77 -19.02
CA TRP A 63 -13.46 9.06 -20.03
C TRP A 63 -14.26 7.95 -20.72
N ASP A 64 -14.67 6.96 -19.95
CA ASP A 64 -15.46 5.82 -20.41
C ASP A 64 -16.04 5.07 -19.20
N PRO A 65 -17.34 5.19 -18.92
CA PRO A 65 -17.97 4.55 -17.77
C PRO A 65 -18.02 3.02 -17.87
N ALA A 66 -17.75 2.44 -19.05
CA ALA A 66 -17.69 0.98 -19.21
C ALA A 66 -16.37 0.38 -18.73
N ARG A 67 -15.29 1.17 -18.71
CA ARG A 67 -13.98 0.74 -18.25
C ARG A 67 -13.89 0.68 -16.72
N ARG A 68 -12.84 0.05 -16.21
CA ARG A 68 -12.64 -0.13 -14.78
C ARG A 68 -11.20 0.19 -14.36
N VAL A 69 -11.07 0.79 -13.17
CA VAL A 69 -9.79 0.96 -12.48
C VAL A 69 -9.95 0.34 -11.09
N LEU A 70 -9.06 -0.57 -10.74
CA LEU A 70 -9.02 -1.25 -9.46
C LEU A 70 -7.71 -0.94 -8.72
N GLY A 71 -7.71 -1.09 -7.40
CA GLY A 71 -6.51 -0.99 -6.57
C GLY A 71 -6.31 -2.24 -5.74
N VAL A 72 -5.18 -2.30 -5.03
CA VAL A 72 -4.78 -3.49 -4.26
C VAL A 72 -5.21 -3.46 -2.79
N ILE A 73 -5.69 -2.32 -2.27
CA ILE A 73 -6.06 -2.20 -0.85
C ILE A 73 -7.28 -3.07 -0.53
N ARG A 74 -8.37 -2.89 -1.27
CA ARG A 74 -9.62 -3.60 -0.99
C ARG A 74 -9.50 -5.14 -1.05
N PRO A 75 -8.88 -5.76 -2.07
CA PRO A 75 -8.68 -7.20 -2.08
C PRO A 75 -7.88 -7.72 -0.87
N THR A 76 -6.91 -6.93 -0.39
CA THR A 76 -6.14 -7.26 0.81
C THR A 76 -7.04 -7.22 2.04
N VAL A 77 -7.87 -6.18 2.19
CA VAL A 77 -8.79 -6.02 3.31
C VAL A 77 -9.80 -7.17 3.38
N GLU A 78 -10.32 -7.63 2.24
CA GLU A 78 -11.32 -8.71 2.17
C GLU A 78 -10.85 -10.04 2.79
N LEU A 79 -9.54 -10.24 2.95
CA LEU A 79 -8.95 -11.43 3.56
C LEU A 79 -8.69 -11.30 5.06
N MET A 80 -8.61 -10.07 5.59
CA MET A 80 -8.11 -9.82 6.95
C MET A 80 -8.95 -10.48 8.04
N ASP A 81 -10.28 -10.42 7.93
CA ASP A 81 -11.16 -11.03 8.92
C ASP A 81 -11.04 -12.57 9.02
N LYS A 82 -10.65 -13.20 7.92
CA LYS A 82 -10.40 -14.65 7.88
C LYS A 82 -9.04 -15.04 8.45
N ILE A 83 -8.05 -14.15 8.32
CA ILE A 83 -6.66 -14.43 8.71
C ILE A 83 -6.43 -14.08 10.17
N SER A 84 -6.83 -12.90 10.61
CA SER A 84 -6.64 -12.43 11.99
C SER A 84 -7.61 -13.13 12.93
N LYS A 85 -7.06 -13.73 14.00
CA LYS A 85 -7.83 -14.36 15.09
C LYS A 85 -8.18 -13.35 16.18
N SER A 86 -7.23 -12.51 16.56
CA SER A 86 -7.41 -11.45 17.57
C SER A 86 -8.32 -10.32 17.06
N LYS A 87 -8.44 -10.15 15.74
CA LYS A 87 -9.08 -9.02 15.06
C LYS A 87 -8.31 -7.70 15.24
N HIS A 88 -7.05 -7.79 15.63
CA HIS A 88 -6.10 -6.69 15.69
C HIS A 88 -5.08 -6.82 14.54
N VAL A 89 -5.07 -5.83 13.64
CA VAL A 89 -4.26 -5.85 12.42
C VAL A 89 -3.32 -4.65 12.36
N GLY A 90 -2.06 -4.91 12.12
CA GLY A 90 -1.05 -3.88 11.88
C GLY A 90 -0.84 -3.63 10.39
N ILE A 91 -0.82 -2.37 9.97
CA ILE A 91 -0.52 -1.96 8.60
C ILE A 91 0.85 -1.29 8.56
N LEU A 92 1.84 -1.93 7.95
CA LEU A 92 3.13 -1.33 7.66
C LEU A 92 3.07 -0.71 6.26
N GLY A 93 3.25 0.59 6.15
CA GLY A 93 3.07 1.29 4.86
C GLY A 93 4.02 2.47 4.66
N THR A 94 4.01 3.03 3.46
CA THR A 94 4.66 4.33 3.23
C THR A 94 3.91 5.42 3.99
N THR A 95 4.59 6.56 4.25
CA THR A 95 3.93 7.72 4.86
C THR A 95 2.62 8.07 4.12
N GLY A 96 2.66 8.06 2.78
CA GLY A 96 1.48 8.36 1.98
C GLY A 96 0.33 7.37 2.12
N THR A 97 0.63 6.08 2.27
CA THR A 97 -0.40 5.04 2.48
C THR A 97 -1.04 5.20 3.87
N ILE A 98 -0.22 5.38 4.90
CA ILE A 98 -0.71 5.48 6.28
C ILE A 98 -1.51 6.78 6.49
N THR A 99 -0.97 7.93 6.07
CA THR A 99 -1.67 9.23 6.24
C THR A 99 -2.95 9.37 5.41
N SER A 100 -3.18 8.50 4.43
CA SER A 100 -4.43 8.48 3.65
C SER A 100 -5.60 7.84 4.39
N ASP A 101 -5.34 7.10 5.47
CA ASP A 101 -6.32 6.27 6.20
C ASP A 101 -7.08 5.24 5.35
N SER A 102 -6.66 4.99 4.12
CA SER A 102 -7.41 4.16 3.17
C SER A 102 -7.62 2.73 3.67
N TYR A 103 -6.62 2.12 4.31
CA TYR A 103 -6.76 0.80 4.93
C TYR A 103 -7.77 0.83 6.09
N SER A 104 -7.62 1.78 7.02
CA SER A 104 -8.51 1.92 8.19
C SER A 104 -9.95 2.15 7.78
N LEU A 105 -10.17 3.00 6.76
CA LEU A 105 -11.51 3.30 6.23
C LEU A 105 -12.15 2.06 5.59
N GLU A 106 -11.43 1.32 4.75
CA GLU A 106 -11.96 0.10 4.12
C GLU A 106 -12.21 -1.02 5.15
N ILE A 107 -11.29 -1.21 6.12
CA ILE A 107 -11.47 -2.20 7.19
C ILE A 107 -12.70 -1.85 8.04
N LYS A 108 -12.82 -0.61 8.52
CA LYS A 108 -13.98 -0.18 9.31
C LYS A 108 -15.30 -0.34 8.58
N LYS A 109 -15.29 -0.13 7.26
CA LYS A 109 -16.48 -0.30 6.42
C LYS A 109 -16.90 -1.76 6.28
N MET A 110 -15.93 -2.67 6.11
CA MET A 110 -16.20 -4.09 5.86
C MET A 110 -16.29 -4.89 7.15
N PHE A 111 -15.45 -4.56 8.12
CA PHE A 111 -15.27 -5.28 9.38
C PHE A 111 -15.19 -4.30 10.56
N PRO A 112 -16.33 -3.69 10.98
CA PRO A 112 -16.35 -2.66 12.03
C PRO A 112 -15.81 -3.12 13.39
N HIS A 113 -15.75 -4.44 13.60
CA HIS A 113 -15.25 -5.07 14.83
C HIS A 113 -13.72 -5.21 14.88
N MET A 114 -13.02 -4.93 13.78
CA MET A 114 -11.56 -5.04 13.74
C MET A 114 -10.88 -3.76 14.22
N THR A 115 -9.79 -3.94 14.96
CA THR A 115 -8.86 -2.87 15.34
C THR A 115 -7.73 -2.79 14.33
N VAL A 116 -7.37 -1.57 13.94
CA VAL A 116 -6.35 -1.31 12.93
C VAL A 116 -5.32 -0.32 13.46
N THR A 117 -4.07 -0.73 13.47
CA THR A 117 -2.93 0.12 13.83
C THR A 117 -2.03 0.30 12.64
N GLY A 118 -1.74 1.56 12.28
CA GLY A 118 -0.88 1.89 11.14
C GLY A 118 0.48 2.39 11.57
N GLU A 119 1.55 1.90 10.93
CA GLU A 119 2.92 2.38 11.12
C GLU A 119 3.55 2.79 9.78
N ALA A 120 4.01 4.04 9.72
CA ALA A 120 4.71 4.55 8.54
C ALA A 120 6.19 4.17 8.58
N CYS A 121 6.68 3.49 7.53
CA CYS A 121 8.05 3.02 7.41
C CYS A 121 8.78 3.75 6.27
N PRO A 122 9.11 5.05 6.42
CA PRO A 122 9.59 5.90 5.32
C PRO A 122 10.95 5.45 4.75
N MET A 123 11.78 4.77 5.55
CA MET A 123 13.12 4.34 5.12
C MET A 123 13.12 2.99 4.39
N TRP A 124 12.07 2.20 4.46
CA TRP A 124 12.05 0.86 3.88
C TRP A 124 12.14 0.86 2.35
N VAL A 125 11.44 1.79 1.68
CA VAL A 125 11.55 1.94 0.21
C VAL A 125 12.95 2.38 -0.20
N PRO A 126 13.56 3.45 0.39
CA PRO A 126 14.95 3.82 0.11
C PRO A 126 15.97 2.69 0.31
N LEU A 127 15.83 1.89 1.36
CA LEU A 127 16.72 0.73 1.61
C LEU A 127 16.63 -0.28 0.46
N VAL A 128 15.43 -0.60 0.01
CA VAL A 128 15.22 -1.53 -1.10
C VAL A 128 15.74 -0.96 -2.42
N GLU A 129 15.39 0.28 -2.75
CA GLU A 129 15.78 0.93 -4.00
C GLU A 129 17.30 1.12 -4.14
N ASN A 130 18.01 1.24 -3.03
CA ASN A 130 19.48 1.36 -3.01
C ASN A 130 20.19 0.03 -2.76
N ASN A 131 19.49 -1.11 -2.83
CA ASN A 131 20.03 -2.45 -2.59
C ASN A 131 20.66 -2.61 -1.19
N GLU A 132 20.13 -1.90 -0.20
CA GLU A 132 20.57 -1.91 1.20
C GLU A 132 19.67 -2.77 2.10
N PHE A 133 18.77 -3.55 1.51
CA PHE A 133 17.77 -4.34 2.25
C PHE A 133 18.38 -5.43 3.15
N ASP A 134 19.65 -5.84 2.92
CA ASP A 134 20.38 -6.78 3.77
C ASP A 134 21.39 -6.12 4.73
N SER A 135 21.49 -4.78 4.70
CA SER A 135 22.44 -4.04 5.52
C SER A 135 22.04 -3.99 7.02
N PRO A 136 23.00 -3.72 7.93
CA PRO A 136 22.68 -3.42 9.35
C PRO A 136 21.75 -2.21 9.52
N GLY A 137 21.75 -1.27 8.56
CA GLY A 137 20.80 -0.17 8.52
C GLY A 137 19.37 -0.65 8.31
N ALA A 138 19.17 -1.67 7.46
CA ALA A 138 17.86 -2.29 7.30
C ALA A 138 17.41 -2.98 8.60
N ASP A 139 18.29 -3.69 9.29
CA ASP A 139 17.99 -4.31 10.59
C ASP A 139 17.48 -3.30 11.61
N TYR A 140 18.17 -2.16 11.70
CA TYR A 140 17.76 -1.07 12.61
C TYR A 140 16.35 -0.55 12.29
N PHE A 141 16.11 -0.19 11.02
CA PHE A 141 14.82 0.40 10.64
C PHE A 141 13.67 -0.60 10.66
N VAL A 142 13.91 -1.88 10.30
CA VAL A 142 12.88 -2.92 10.36
C VAL A 142 12.50 -3.16 11.82
N ARG A 143 13.46 -3.41 12.69
CA ARG A 143 13.23 -3.62 14.13
C ARG A 143 12.49 -2.44 14.76
N LYS A 144 12.95 -1.21 14.53
CA LYS A 144 12.35 0.00 15.06
C LYS A 144 10.85 0.09 14.77
N HIS A 145 10.44 -0.13 13.52
CA HIS A 145 9.04 0.01 13.14
C HIS A 145 8.18 -1.16 13.62
N LEU A 146 8.73 -2.38 13.70
CA LEU A 146 8.05 -3.50 14.32
C LEU A 146 7.83 -3.29 15.82
N GLU A 147 8.85 -2.84 16.53
CA GLU A 147 8.72 -2.50 17.97
C GLU A 147 7.67 -1.41 18.21
N HIS A 148 7.64 -0.36 17.36
CA HIS A 148 6.65 0.72 17.46
C HIS A 148 5.22 0.22 17.29
N ILE A 149 4.95 -0.54 16.23
CA ILE A 149 3.58 -0.98 15.95
C ILE A 149 3.08 -1.99 16.98
N LEU A 150 3.94 -2.92 17.43
CA LEU A 150 3.59 -3.91 18.47
C LEU A 150 3.47 -3.28 19.86
N ALA A 151 4.21 -2.22 20.15
CA ALA A 151 4.03 -1.46 21.38
C ALA A 151 2.74 -0.63 21.38
N ALA A 152 2.33 -0.13 20.21
CA ALA A 152 1.08 0.62 20.05
C ALA A 152 -0.17 -0.28 20.19
N ASP A 153 -0.08 -1.53 19.78
CA ASP A 153 -1.14 -2.52 19.90
C ASP A 153 -0.55 -3.93 20.08
N PRO A 154 -0.39 -4.40 21.32
CA PRO A 154 0.19 -5.71 21.64
C PRO A 154 -0.69 -6.90 21.21
N GLU A 155 -1.95 -6.68 20.87
CA GLU A 155 -2.89 -7.74 20.44
C GLU A 155 -2.80 -8.02 18.92
N ILE A 156 -1.96 -7.29 18.18
CA ILE A 156 -1.75 -7.54 16.75
C ILE A 156 -1.25 -8.97 16.52
N ASP A 157 -2.00 -9.74 15.74
CA ASP A 157 -1.62 -11.08 15.29
C ASP A 157 -1.36 -11.16 13.78
N THR A 158 -1.65 -10.09 13.06
CA THR A 158 -1.56 -10.03 11.61
C THR A 158 -0.93 -8.72 11.18
N LEU A 159 0.17 -8.77 10.40
CA LEU A 159 0.79 -7.62 9.79
C LEU A 159 0.59 -7.61 8.28
N VAL A 160 0.20 -6.47 7.76
CA VAL A 160 0.03 -6.24 6.32
C VAL A 160 1.19 -5.42 5.78
N LEU A 161 1.85 -5.94 4.76
CA LEU A 161 2.89 -5.21 4.02
C LEU A 161 2.24 -4.31 2.98
N GLY A 162 1.90 -3.10 3.38
CA GLY A 162 1.18 -2.09 2.58
C GLY A 162 2.07 -1.34 1.56
N CYS A 163 3.12 -1.98 1.06
CA CYS A 163 3.98 -1.48 0.00
C CYS A 163 4.59 -2.64 -0.78
N THR A 164 4.68 -2.49 -2.11
CA THR A 164 5.25 -3.52 -3.00
C THR A 164 6.73 -3.80 -2.80
N HIS A 165 7.47 -2.88 -2.16
CA HIS A 165 8.88 -3.06 -1.81
C HIS A 165 9.09 -3.93 -0.56
N TYR A 166 8.15 -3.93 0.38
CA TYR A 166 8.32 -4.54 1.70
C TYR A 166 8.47 -6.07 1.70
N PRO A 167 7.93 -6.84 0.75
CA PRO A 167 8.24 -8.26 0.64
C PRO A 167 9.73 -8.59 0.48
N LEU A 168 10.55 -7.66 -0.04
CA LEU A 168 12.01 -7.83 -0.11
C LEU A 168 12.69 -7.78 1.27
N LEU A 169 12.01 -7.27 2.30
CA LEU A 169 12.46 -7.25 3.70
C LEU A 169 11.87 -8.39 4.53
N ILE A 170 11.17 -9.35 3.91
CA ILE A 170 10.35 -10.34 4.64
C ILE A 170 11.15 -11.19 5.62
N GLU A 171 12.37 -11.59 5.26
CA GLU A 171 13.21 -12.41 6.14
C GLU A 171 13.66 -11.62 7.38
N LYS A 172 13.99 -10.33 7.23
CA LYS A 172 14.29 -9.46 8.36
C LYS A 172 13.04 -9.18 9.22
N ILE A 173 11.90 -8.96 8.59
CA ILE A 173 10.62 -8.77 9.31
C ILE A 173 10.35 -10.00 10.18
N LYS A 174 10.42 -11.21 9.62
CA LYS A 174 10.23 -12.46 10.37
C LYS A 174 11.24 -12.63 11.49
N ALA A 175 12.50 -12.27 11.27
CA ALA A 175 13.57 -12.42 12.26
C ALA A 175 13.39 -11.51 13.51
N PHE A 176 12.66 -10.40 13.37
CA PHE A 176 12.42 -9.45 14.44
C PHE A 176 11.00 -9.49 15.02
N LEU A 177 10.13 -10.36 14.50
CA LEU A 177 8.82 -10.61 15.12
C LEU A 177 8.98 -11.57 16.32
N PRO A 178 8.15 -11.40 17.36
CA PRO A 178 8.07 -12.39 18.45
C PRO A 178 7.59 -13.75 17.92
N GLU A 179 7.98 -14.82 18.63
CA GLU A 179 7.54 -16.19 18.34
C GLU A 179 6.03 -16.39 18.53
#